data_7bf42e097f33fa2a38640081d422ab09
#
_entry.id   7bf42e097f33fa2a38640081d422ab09
#
_cell.length_a   1.000
_cell.length_b   1.000
_cell.length_c   1.000
_cell.angle_alpha   90.00
_cell.angle_beta   90.00
_cell.angle_gamma   90.00
#
_symmetry.space_group_name_H-M   'P 1'
#
loop_
_entity.id
_entity.type
_entity.pdbx_description
1 polymer ?
#
loop_
_entity_poly.entity_id
_entity_poly.type
_entity_poly.pdbx_seq_one_letter_code
_entity_poly.pdbx_strand_id
1 'polypeptide(L)'
;MSLVEWNELIIESVILSVIIFGAVFVEHWIYRRVQKNENDSTRKKILLLIKEDLTRKTRFINESTKYNDYKPFFTDVWDSVIISGKQTLLPFELIKNLEHTYSWMKYYNTELKQQASQNEQTLVDLLGEIRKATEASLDVLK
;
A
#
# COMPACT_ATOMS: atom_id res chain seq x y z
N MET A 1 -55.40 -8.71 -32.27
CA MET A 1 -54.53 -7.56 -31.97
C MET A 1 -54.46 -6.66 -33.19
N SER A 2 -54.77 -5.40 -33.00
CA SER A 2 -54.65 -4.40 -34.05
C SER A 2 -53.20 -3.95 -34.21
N LEU A 3 -52.83 -3.44 -35.39
CA LEU A 3 -51.48 -2.88 -35.62
C LEU A 3 -51.12 -1.76 -34.63
N VAL A 4 -52.12 -1.03 -34.14
CA VAL A 4 -51.95 0.03 -33.13
C VAL A 4 -51.53 -0.54 -31.76
N GLU A 5 -52.13 -1.65 -31.32
CA GLU A 5 -51.77 -2.32 -30.07
C GLU A 5 -50.34 -2.89 -30.08
N TRP A 6 -49.90 -3.40 -31.22
CA TRP A 6 -48.53 -3.86 -31.40
C TRP A 6 -47.52 -2.69 -31.27
N ASN A 7 -47.82 -1.55 -31.89
CA ASN A 7 -46.96 -0.37 -31.79
C ASN A 7 -46.86 0.17 -30.38
N GLU A 8 -47.97 0.21 -29.65
CA GLU A 8 -47.95 0.63 -28.24
C GLU A 8 -47.11 -0.30 -27.35
N LEU A 9 -47.26 -1.63 -27.50
CA LEU A 9 -46.48 -2.62 -26.81
C LEU A 9 -44.97 -2.51 -27.09
N ILE A 10 -44.58 -2.23 -28.31
CA ILE A 10 -43.19 -2.04 -28.70
C ILE A 10 -42.63 -0.77 -28.06
N ILE A 11 -43.39 0.33 -28.12
CA ILE A 11 -42.95 1.61 -27.52
C ILE A 11 -42.79 1.48 -26.00
N GLU A 12 -43.75 0.87 -25.31
CA GLU A 12 -43.67 0.61 -23.88
C GLU A 12 -42.47 -0.27 -23.51
N SER A 13 -42.23 -1.32 -24.29
CA SER A 13 -41.10 -2.22 -24.08
C SER A 13 -39.74 -1.51 -24.27
N VAL A 14 -39.65 -0.64 -25.28
CA VAL A 14 -38.45 0.16 -25.52
C VAL A 14 -38.23 1.17 -24.39
N ILE A 15 -39.27 1.86 -23.96
CA ILE A 15 -39.18 2.83 -22.83
C ILE A 15 -38.74 2.13 -21.56
N LEU A 16 -39.34 0.98 -21.22
CA LEU A 16 -38.96 0.18 -20.06
C LEU A 16 -37.49 -0.27 -20.14
N SER A 17 -37.05 -0.72 -21.29
CA SER A 17 -35.66 -1.12 -21.51
C SER A 17 -34.69 0.05 -21.28
N VAL A 18 -34.99 1.21 -21.83
CA VAL A 18 -34.18 2.42 -21.65
C VAL A 18 -34.08 2.83 -20.15
N ILE A 19 -35.20 2.76 -19.44
CA ILE A 19 -35.24 3.07 -18.01
C ILE A 19 -34.39 2.08 -17.21
N ILE A 20 -34.51 0.79 -17.46
CA ILE A 20 -33.75 -0.26 -16.76
C ILE A 20 -32.25 -0.12 -17.06
N PHE A 21 -31.87 -0.02 -18.33
CA PHE A 21 -30.45 0.16 -18.69
C PHE A 21 -29.88 1.46 -18.16
N GLY A 22 -30.64 2.56 -18.19
CA GLY A 22 -30.25 3.83 -17.62
C GLY A 22 -29.99 3.75 -16.11
N ALA A 23 -30.90 3.10 -15.38
CA ALA A 23 -30.76 2.91 -13.92
C ALA A 23 -29.50 2.08 -13.59
N VAL A 24 -29.29 0.95 -14.27
CA VAL A 24 -28.13 0.08 -14.07
C VAL A 24 -26.82 0.82 -14.42
N PHE A 25 -26.83 1.61 -15.50
CA PHE A 25 -25.67 2.39 -15.90
C PHE A 25 -25.31 3.46 -14.86
N VAL A 26 -26.31 4.20 -14.36
CA VAL A 26 -26.09 5.23 -13.31
C VAL A 26 -25.60 4.59 -12.03
N GLU A 27 -26.19 3.47 -11.59
CA GLU A 27 -25.76 2.73 -10.41
C GLU A 27 -24.30 2.27 -10.54
N HIS A 28 -23.93 1.69 -11.67
CA HIS A 28 -22.57 1.26 -11.93
C HIS A 28 -21.58 2.42 -11.97
N TRP A 29 -21.97 3.55 -12.56
CA TRP A 29 -21.13 4.76 -12.59
C TRP A 29 -20.91 5.34 -11.20
N ILE A 30 -21.96 5.43 -10.38
CA ILE A 30 -21.87 5.90 -8.98
C ILE A 30 -20.98 4.96 -8.18
N TYR A 31 -21.18 3.65 -8.29
CA TYR A 31 -20.36 2.64 -7.61
C TYR A 31 -18.88 2.79 -7.93
N ARG A 32 -18.53 2.90 -9.21
CA ARG A 32 -17.12 3.12 -9.63
C ARG A 32 -16.53 4.40 -9.06
N ARG A 33 -17.32 5.47 -9.03
CA ARG A 33 -16.87 6.76 -8.50
C ARG A 33 -16.61 6.70 -6.99
N VAL A 34 -17.51 6.10 -6.25
CA VAL A 34 -17.37 5.90 -4.80
C VAL A 34 -16.17 5.03 -4.50
N GLN A 35 -16.02 3.90 -5.19
CA GLN A 35 -14.89 2.99 -5.00
C GLN A 35 -13.54 3.67 -5.31
N LYS A 36 -13.48 4.47 -6.38
CA LYS A 36 -12.27 5.24 -6.71
C LYS A 36 -11.92 6.23 -5.60
N ASN A 37 -12.89 6.94 -5.07
CA ASN A 37 -12.67 7.91 -3.98
C ASN A 37 -12.21 7.21 -2.70
N GLU A 38 -12.79 6.07 -2.35
CA GLU A 38 -12.38 5.26 -1.21
C GLU A 38 -10.95 4.74 -1.36
N ASN A 39 -10.59 4.24 -2.55
CA ASN A 39 -9.25 3.78 -2.86
C ASN A 39 -8.22 4.90 -2.78
N ASP A 40 -8.52 6.08 -3.30
CA ASP A 40 -7.65 7.25 -3.24
C ASP A 40 -7.43 7.72 -1.79
N SER A 41 -8.48 7.73 -0.98
CA SER A 41 -8.40 8.06 0.45
C SER A 41 -7.57 7.03 1.21
N THR A 42 -7.80 5.74 0.98
CA THR A 42 -7.05 4.65 1.60
C THR A 42 -5.58 4.70 1.20
N ARG A 43 -5.28 4.93 -0.08
CA ARG A 43 -3.90 5.10 -0.57
C ARG A 43 -3.17 6.22 0.15
N LYS A 44 -3.78 7.38 0.28
CA LYS A 44 -3.19 8.53 1.00
C LYS A 44 -2.88 8.20 2.45
N LYS A 45 -3.78 7.53 3.14
CA LYS A 45 -3.57 7.08 4.53
C LYS A 45 -2.40 6.11 4.65
N ILE A 46 -2.30 5.14 3.74
CA ILE A 46 -1.21 4.16 3.72
C ILE A 46 0.12 4.84 3.44
N LEU A 47 0.18 5.74 2.46
CA LEU A 47 1.40 6.49 2.15
C LEU A 47 1.89 7.31 3.34
N LEU A 48 0.98 7.98 4.04
CA LEU A 48 1.32 8.73 5.25
C LEU A 48 1.84 7.82 6.36
N LEU A 49 1.18 6.69 6.60
CA LEU A 49 1.57 5.71 7.60
C LEU A 49 2.96 5.13 7.33
N ILE A 50 3.25 4.79 6.09
CA ILE A 50 4.56 4.28 5.65
C ILE A 50 5.63 5.36 5.82
N LYS A 51 5.34 6.59 5.40
CA LYS A 51 6.26 7.71 5.54
C LYS A 51 6.63 7.98 7.01
N GLU A 52 5.65 7.97 7.89
CA GLU A 52 5.88 8.11 9.34
C GLU A 52 6.69 6.94 9.90
N ASP A 53 6.41 5.72 9.49
CA ASP A 53 7.15 4.54 9.92
C ASP A 53 8.62 4.59 9.46
N LEU A 54 8.88 4.89 8.19
CA LEU A 54 10.23 5.03 7.67
C LEU A 54 11.01 6.18 8.33
N THR A 55 10.36 7.27 8.65
CA THR A 55 10.96 8.39 9.37
C THR A 55 11.38 7.97 10.80
N ARG A 56 10.54 7.20 11.47
CA ARG A 56 10.89 6.60 12.78
C ARG A 56 12.05 5.61 12.65
N LYS A 57 12.08 4.80 11.58
CA LYS A 57 13.21 3.87 11.32
C LYS A 57 14.52 4.61 11.08
N THR A 58 14.50 5.73 10.37
CA THR A 58 15.69 6.56 10.17
C THR A 58 16.23 7.08 11.50
N ARG A 59 15.37 7.56 12.38
CA ARG A 59 15.75 7.98 13.74
C ARG A 59 16.33 6.82 14.53
N PHE A 60 15.68 5.68 14.50
CA PHE A 60 16.15 4.46 15.17
C PHE A 60 17.56 4.04 14.70
N ILE A 61 17.83 4.08 13.39
CA ILE A 61 19.15 3.76 12.83
C ILE A 61 20.20 4.74 13.36
N ASN A 62 19.88 6.03 13.37
CA ASN A 62 20.80 7.06 13.88
C ASN A 62 21.12 6.87 15.37
N GLU A 63 20.13 6.56 16.18
CA GLU A 63 20.29 6.29 17.61
C GLU A 63 21.10 5.01 17.85
N SER A 64 20.78 3.92 17.15
CA SER A 64 21.50 2.66 17.24
C SER A 64 22.98 2.81 16.89
N THR A 65 23.27 3.56 15.84
CA THR A 65 24.64 3.83 15.43
C THR A 65 25.38 4.71 16.45
N LYS A 66 24.71 5.71 17.00
CA LYS A 66 25.31 6.65 17.95
C LYS A 66 25.64 6.01 19.30
N TYR A 67 24.76 5.15 19.79
CA TYR A 67 24.87 4.55 21.13
C TYR A 67 25.35 3.11 21.13
N ASN A 68 25.60 2.51 19.96
CA ASN A 68 25.93 1.10 19.80
C ASN A 68 24.89 0.18 20.48
N ASP A 69 23.63 0.58 20.46
CA ASP A 69 22.50 -0.16 21.04
C ASP A 69 21.66 -0.77 19.91
N TYR A 70 21.91 -2.06 19.65
CA TYR A 70 21.30 -2.78 18.54
C TYR A 70 20.04 -3.51 19.00
N LYS A 71 18.89 -3.02 18.52
CA LYS A 71 17.57 -3.59 18.79
C LYS A 71 16.91 -4.02 17.49
N PRO A 72 15.97 -4.98 17.53
CA PRO A 72 15.25 -5.40 16.33
C PRO A 72 14.36 -4.29 15.77
N PHE A 73 14.18 -4.30 14.45
CA PHE A 73 13.20 -3.47 13.78
C PHE A 73 11.80 -4.10 13.89
N PHE A 74 10.81 -3.26 14.11
CA PHE A 74 9.41 -3.64 13.94
C PHE A 74 9.00 -3.43 12.49
N THR A 75 8.43 -4.45 11.87
CA THR A 75 7.99 -4.42 10.45
C THR A 75 6.48 -4.47 10.30
N ASP A 76 5.75 -4.25 11.38
CA ASP A 76 4.30 -4.43 11.49
C ASP A 76 3.51 -3.59 10.49
N VAL A 77 3.95 -2.36 10.24
CA VAL A 77 3.27 -1.45 9.31
C VAL A 77 3.25 -2.02 7.91
N TRP A 78 4.39 -2.42 7.38
CA TRP A 78 4.47 -3.02 6.05
C TRP A 78 3.80 -4.38 5.99
N ASP A 79 4.01 -5.22 6.98
CA ASP A 79 3.39 -6.54 7.06
C ASP A 79 1.85 -6.43 7.06
N SER A 80 1.27 -5.46 7.76
CA SER A 80 -0.16 -5.22 7.76
C SER A 80 -0.69 -4.74 6.40
N VAL A 81 0.07 -3.92 5.67
CA VAL A 81 -0.26 -3.50 4.30
C VAL A 81 -0.31 -4.70 3.35
N ILE A 82 0.67 -5.60 3.44
CA ILE A 82 0.73 -6.83 2.63
C ILE A 82 -0.42 -7.79 2.98
N ILE A 83 -0.64 -8.08 4.26
CA ILE A 83 -1.71 -9.00 4.71
C ILE A 83 -3.09 -8.50 4.28
N SER A 84 -3.33 -7.20 4.34
CA SER A 84 -4.59 -6.61 3.91
C SER A 84 -4.77 -6.49 2.39
N GLY A 85 -3.74 -6.82 1.59
CA GLY A 85 -3.75 -6.68 0.14
C GLY A 85 -3.71 -5.24 -0.37
N LYS A 86 -3.50 -4.27 0.51
CA LYS A 86 -3.53 -2.83 0.18
C LYS A 86 -2.30 -2.34 -0.59
N GLN A 87 -1.24 -3.14 -0.69
CA GLN A 87 -0.08 -2.82 -1.52
C GLN A 87 -0.46 -2.60 -2.99
N THR A 88 -1.55 -3.20 -3.48
CA THR A 88 -2.03 -3.01 -4.84
C THR A 88 -2.46 -1.57 -5.15
N LEU A 89 -2.71 -0.76 -4.13
CA LEU A 89 -3.04 0.67 -4.26
C LEU A 89 -1.79 1.55 -4.44
N LEU A 90 -0.60 0.99 -4.24
CA LEU A 90 0.66 1.72 -4.30
C LEU A 90 1.31 1.60 -5.69
N PRO A 91 2.12 2.60 -6.10
CA PRO A 91 2.93 2.50 -7.32
C PRO A 91 3.90 1.32 -7.24
N PHE A 92 4.12 0.63 -8.35
CA PHE A 92 4.99 -0.55 -8.41
C PHE A 92 6.42 -0.27 -7.93
N GLU A 93 7.01 0.86 -8.35
CA GLU A 93 8.36 1.25 -7.90
C GLU A 93 8.45 1.44 -6.39
N LEU A 94 7.40 2.01 -5.78
CA LEU A 94 7.34 2.15 -4.34
C LEU A 94 7.24 0.80 -3.62
N ILE A 95 6.40 -0.10 -4.12
CA ILE A 95 6.27 -1.47 -3.59
C ILE A 95 7.63 -2.15 -3.59
N LYS A 96 8.34 -2.10 -4.71
CA LYS A 96 9.67 -2.69 -4.88
C LYS A 96 10.68 -2.13 -3.87
N ASN A 97 10.71 -0.81 -3.70
CA ASN A 97 11.60 -0.17 -2.75
C ASN A 97 11.25 -0.53 -1.29
N LEU A 98 9.97 -0.58 -0.96
CA LEU A 98 9.51 -0.96 0.38
C LEU A 98 9.80 -2.43 0.69
N GLU A 99 9.53 -3.34 -0.23
CA GLU A 99 9.89 -4.75 -0.06
C GLU A 99 11.38 -4.93 0.18
N HIS A 100 12.21 -4.23 -0.57
CA HIS A 100 13.66 -4.24 -0.40
C HIS A 100 14.06 -3.72 1.00
N THR A 101 13.51 -2.57 1.39
CA THR A 101 13.81 -1.93 2.68
C THR A 101 13.42 -2.83 3.87
N TYR A 102 12.20 -3.34 3.88
CA TYR A 102 11.71 -4.18 4.98
C TYR A 102 12.34 -5.57 4.97
N SER A 103 12.74 -6.10 3.82
CA SER A 103 13.50 -7.35 3.74
C SER A 103 14.88 -7.21 4.40
N TRP A 104 15.57 -6.09 4.20
CA TRP A 104 16.82 -5.79 4.89
C TRP A 104 16.63 -5.68 6.40
N MET A 105 15.54 -5.08 6.87
CA MET A 105 15.22 -5.01 8.30
C MET A 105 14.99 -6.39 8.89
N LYS A 106 14.28 -7.28 8.20
CA LYS A 106 14.05 -8.66 8.61
C LYS A 106 15.35 -9.46 8.64
N TYR A 107 16.22 -9.27 7.67
CA TYR A 107 17.52 -9.89 7.65
C TYR A 107 18.39 -9.42 8.82
N TYR A 108 18.42 -8.12 9.09
CA TYR A 108 19.09 -7.57 10.28
C TYR A 108 18.55 -8.20 11.58
N ASN A 109 17.24 -8.32 11.72
CA ASN A 109 16.63 -8.94 12.89
C ASN A 109 17.07 -10.40 13.07
N THR A 110 17.21 -11.14 11.98
CA THR A 110 17.69 -12.52 11.99
C THR A 110 19.16 -12.60 12.43
N GLU A 111 20.02 -11.75 11.87
CA GLU A 111 21.43 -11.65 12.24
C GLU A 111 21.59 -11.25 13.72
N LEU A 112 20.79 -10.30 14.20
CA LEU A 112 20.80 -9.88 15.60
C LEU A 112 20.46 -11.03 16.55
N LYS A 113 19.52 -11.90 16.20
CA LYS A 113 19.17 -13.09 16.99
C LYS A 113 20.27 -14.14 17.02
N GLN A 114 20.94 -14.38 15.89
CA GLN A 114 21.91 -15.44 15.74
C GLN A 114 23.28 -15.10 16.33
N GLN A 115 23.64 -13.81 16.37
CA GLN A 115 24.98 -13.34 16.66
C GLN A 115 25.06 -12.41 17.87
N ALA A 116 24.26 -12.67 18.89
CA ALA A 116 24.12 -11.81 20.07
C ALA A 116 25.43 -11.30 20.73
N SER A 117 26.62 -11.74 20.28
CA SER A 117 27.89 -11.34 20.89
C SER A 117 29.10 -11.26 19.94
N GLN A 118 29.01 -11.60 18.65
CA GLN A 118 30.23 -11.84 17.88
C GLN A 118 30.49 -11.01 16.61
N ASN A 119 29.51 -10.22 16.10
CA ASN A 119 29.77 -9.50 14.85
C ASN A 119 29.06 -8.14 14.77
N GLU A 120 29.45 -7.25 15.65
CA GLU A 120 28.98 -5.86 15.69
C GLU A 120 29.18 -5.14 14.34
N GLN A 121 30.27 -5.44 13.64
CA GLN A 121 30.57 -4.86 12.32
C GLN A 121 29.53 -5.25 11.26
N THR A 122 29.07 -6.49 11.25
CA THR A 122 27.99 -6.94 10.34
C THR A 122 26.70 -6.18 10.60
N LEU A 123 26.34 -5.96 11.86
CA LEU A 123 25.15 -5.18 12.22
C LEU A 123 25.26 -3.72 11.78
N VAL A 124 26.44 -3.11 11.95
CA VAL A 124 26.72 -1.74 11.48
C VAL A 124 26.59 -1.65 9.95
N ASP A 125 27.15 -2.58 9.21
CA ASP A 125 27.08 -2.63 7.76
C ASP A 125 25.61 -2.80 7.28
N LEU A 126 24.85 -3.67 7.92
CA LEU A 126 23.42 -3.85 7.66
C LEU A 126 22.60 -2.59 7.94
N LEU A 127 22.86 -1.90 9.04
CA LEU A 127 22.24 -0.61 9.34
C LEU A 127 22.53 0.43 8.27
N GLY A 128 23.74 0.43 7.71
CA GLY A 128 24.12 1.28 6.58
C GLY A 128 23.31 0.99 5.33
N GLU A 129 23.12 -0.28 4.99
CA GLU A 129 22.29 -0.70 3.84
C GLU A 129 20.80 -0.39 4.06
N ILE A 130 20.29 -0.61 5.26
CA ILE A 130 18.91 -0.25 5.63
C ILE A 130 18.70 1.26 5.54
N ARG A 131 19.67 2.05 5.96
CA ARG A 131 19.62 3.53 5.83
C ARG A 131 19.47 3.94 4.36
N LYS A 132 20.32 3.43 3.49
CA LYS A 132 20.25 3.73 2.05
C LYS A 132 18.89 3.35 1.44
N ALA A 133 18.40 2.14 1.76
CA ALA A 133 17.11 1.66 1.28
C ALA A 133 15.94 2.52 1.81
N THR A 134 16.00 2.92 3.08
CA THR A 134 14.99 3.79 3.71
C THR A 134 14.97 5.17 3.08
N GLU A 135 16.12 5.77 2.84
CA GLU A 135 16.24 7.07 2.17
C GLU A 135 15.73 7.01 0.73
N ALA A 136 16.05 5.96 -0.01
CA ALA A 136 15.53 5.74 -1.36
C ALA A 136 13.99 5.62 -1.38
N SER A 137 13.41 4.90 -0.43
CA SER A 137 11.95 4.78 -0.29
C SER A 137 11.30 6.11 0.09
N LEU A 138 11.90 6.88 1.00
CA LEU A 138 11.42 8.21 1.38
C LEU A 138 11.47 9.21 0.22
N ASP A 139 12.49 9.12 -0.64
CA ASP A 139 12.60 9.97 -1.83
C ASP A 139 11.48 9.72 -2.83
N VAL A 140 11.03 8.48 -2.97
CA VAL A 140 9.86 8.14 -3.82
C VAL A 140 8.56 8.67 -3.20
N LEU A 141 8.51 8.85 -1.87
CA LEU A 141 7.32 9.34 -1.14
C LEU A 141 7.21 10.88 -1.09
N LYS A 142 8.19 11.61 -1.60
CA LYS A 142 8.13 13.06 -1.75
C LYS A 142 7.27 13.44 -2.93
#